data_da9fea4c35a36c8b9b6188cdb068c95f
#
_entry.id   da9fea4c35a36c8b9b6188cdb068c95f
#
_cell.length_a   1.000
_cell.length_b   1.000
_cell.length_c   1.000
_cell.angle_alpha   90.00
_cell.angle_beta   90.00
_cell.angle_gamma   90.00
#
_symmetry.space_group_name_H-M   'P 1'
#
loop_
_entity.id
_entity.type
_entity.pdbx_description
1 polymer ?
#
loop_
_entity_poly.entity_id
_entity_poly.type
_entity_poly.pdbx_seq_one_letter_code
_entity_poly.pdbx_strand_id
1 'polypeptide(L)'
;MNHKTLTSLGSICLIPLVTFCFAAAAQAQSSSTPAAMPHNQMQKGMMGSEDMKKSMMTGMDGMNKMAMSGNTGKDFAMMMKIHHQQAVDMSEMELAHGKSPEMKAMAKQIIAAQKKEIAKFDQFLAKQK
;
A
#
# COMPACT_ATOMS: atom_id res chain seq x y z
N MET A 1 -50.07 30.53 9.56
CA MET A 1 -50.72 30.89 8.29
C MET A 1 -49.61 31.36 7.35
N ASN A 2 -49.31 30.58 6.38
CA ASN A 2 -48.92 30.86 4.99
C ASN A 2 -48.18 29.69 4.41
N HIS A 3 -48.97 28.85 3.74
CA HIS A 3 -48.46 27.82 2.82
C HIS A 3 -47.97 28.47 1.52
N LYS A 4 -46.73 28.20 1.14
CA LYS A 4 -46.28 28.37 -0.25
C LYS A 4 -45.89 27.02 -0.82
N THR A 5 -46.80 26.44 -1.56
CA THR A 5 -46.62 25.34 -2.49
C THR A 5 -45.71 25.79 -3.63
N LEU A 6 -44.59 25.10 -3.82
CA LEU A 6 -43.78 25.27 -5.02
C LEU A 6 -43.78 23.93 -5.79
N THR A 7 -44.54 23.91 -6.84
CA THR A 7 -44.57 22.89 -7.87
C THR A 7 -43.28 22.95 -8.67
N SER A 8 -42.48 21.90 -8.63
CA SER A 8 -41.32 21.76 -9.51
C SER A 8 -41.67 20.78 -10.64
N LEU A 9 -41.63 21.30 -11.85
CA LEU A 9 -41.82 20.58 -13.08
C LEU A 9 -40.70 19.57 -13.31
N GLY A 10 -41.07 18.35 -13.68
CA GLY A 10 -40.13 17.31 -14.06
C GLY A 10 -39.43 17.65 -15.39
N SER A 11 -38.12 17.59 -15.35
CA SER A 11 -37.28 17.59 -16.54
C SER A 11 -36.91 16.16 -16.89
N ILE A 12 -37.58 15.65 -17.93
CA ILE A 12 -37.31 14.33 -18.52
C ILE A 12 -36.03 14.46 -19.32
N CYS A 13 -34.91 14.00 -18.82
CA CYS A 13 -33.67 13.82 -19.60
C CYS A 13 -33.80 12.58 -20.46
N LEU A 14 -34.00 12.80 -21.76
CA LEU A 14 -33.84 11.77 -22.79
C LEU A 14 -32.38 11.37 -22.89
N ILE A 15 -32.10 10.11 -22.53
CA ILE A 15 -30.79 9.49 -22.73
C ILE A 15 -30.74 8.95 -24.15
N PRO A 16 -29.83 9.40 -25.03
CA PRO A 16 -29.64 8.79 -26.33
C PRO A 16 -29.03 7.39 -26.18
N LEU A 17 -29.72 6.41 -26.74
CA LEU A 17 -29.26 5.04 -26.90
C LEU A 17 -28.06 5.01 -27.86
N VAL A 18 -26.87 5.00 -27.33
CA VAL A 18 -25.66 4.80 -28.14
C VAL A 18 -25.53 3.30 -28.44
N THR A 19 -25.89 2.96 -29.67
CA THR A 19 -25.67 1.62 -30.21
C THR A 19 -24.18 1.40 -30.40
N PHE A 20 -23.57 0.66 -29.51
CA PHE A 20 -22.14 0.27 -29.60
C PHE A 20 -22.03 -0.89 -30.60
N CYS A 21 -21.65 -0.60 -31.83
CA CYS A 21 -21.23 -1.63 -32.79
C CYS A 21 -19.93 -2.24 -32.31
N PHE A 22 -19.99 -3.48 -31.81
CA PHE A 22 -18.82 -4.30 -31.50
C PHE A 22 -18.19 -4.75 -32.84
N ALA A 23 -17.22 -4.01 -33.33
CA ALA A 23 -16.32 -4.51 -34.35
C ALA A 23 -15.32 -5.45 -33.65
N ALA A 24 -15.48 -6.77 -33.88
CA ALA A 24 -14.52 -7.77 -33.46
C ALA A 24 -13.22 -7.58 -34.26
N ALA A 25 -12.29 -6.79 -33.71
CA ALA A 25 -10.91 -6.78 -34.18
C ALA A 25 -10.24 -8.04 -33.60
N ALA A 26 -9.96 -9.02 -34.45
CA ALA A 26 -9.10 -10.15 -34.14
C ALA A 26 -7.71 -9.60 -33.80
N GLN A 27 -7.41 -9.46 -32.50
CA GLN A 27 -6.06 -9.16 -32.06
C GLN A 27 -5.23 -10.43 -32.19
N ALA A 28 -4.32 -10.43 -33.15
CA ALA A 28 -3.26 -11.41 -33.22
C ALA A 28 -2.46 -11.32 -31.91
N GLN A 29 -2.61 -12.33 -31.05
CA GLN A 29 -1.77 -12.50 -29.87
C GLN A 29 -0.34 -12.77 -30.37
N SER A 30 0.47 -11.73 -30.42
CA SER A 30 1.91 -11.87 -30.54
C SER A 30 2.38 -12.62 -29.30
N SER A 31 2.69 -13.91 -29.46
CA SER A 31 3.37 -14.71 -28.46
C SER A 31 4.81 -14.19 -28.32
N SER A 32 4.97 -13.11 -27.53
CA SER A 32 6.29 -12.72 -27.06
C SER A 32 6.75 -13.78 -26.05
N THR A 33 7.59 -14.69 -26.50
CA THR A 33 8.38 -15.57 -25.63
C THR A 33 9.04 -14.69 -24.55
N PRO A 34 8.84 -14.96 -23.25
CA PRO A 34 9.53 -14.20 -22.22
C PRO A 34 11.04 -14.37 -22.44
N ALA A 35 11.73 -13.26 -22.71
CA ALA A 35 13.19 -13.28 -22.78
C ALA A 35 13.71 -13.86 -21.47
N ALA A 36 14.45 -14.96 -21.53
CA ALA A 36 15.04 -15.61 -20.36
C ALA A 36 15.88 -14.59 -19.61
N MET A 37 15.46 -14.22 -18.41
CA MET A 37 16.22 -13.30 -17.56
C MET A 37 17.56 -13.91 -17.20
N PRO A 38 18.67 -13.15 -17.19
CA PRO A 38 19.95 -13.66 -16.75
C PRO A 38 19.83 -14.25 -15.34
N HIS A 39 20.37 -15.44 -15.12
CA HIS A 39 20.30 -16.20 -13.86
C HIS A 39 20.65 -15.34 -12.62
N ASN A 40 21.62 -14.44 -12.75
CA ASN A 40 22.04 -13.52 -11.70
C ASN A 40 20.96 -12.48 -11.30
N GLN A 41 20.13 -12.04 -12.24
CA GLN A 41 19.02 -11.11 -11.94
C GLN A 41 17.84 -11.83 -11.28
N MET A 42 17.63 -13.10 -11.60
CA MET A 42 16.60 -13.92 -10.98
C MET A 42 16.94 -14.21 -9.53
N GLN A 43 18.20 -14.55 -9.25
CA GLN A 43 18.71 -14.85 -7.91
C GLN A 43 18.65 -13.61 -6.99
N LYS A 44 19.01 -12.42 -7.49
CA LYS A 44 18.93 -11.16 -6.74
C LYS A 44 17.48 -10.78 -6.40
N GLY A 45 16.53 -11.04 -7.31
CA GLY A 45 15.10 -10.79 -7.05
C GLY A 45 14.51 -11.77 -6.03
N MET A 46 14.93 -13.03 -6.03
CA MET A 46 14.51 -14.01 -5.04
C MET A 46 15.02 -13.68 -3.64
N MET A 47 16.28 -13.27 -3.50
CA MET A 47 16.82 -12.82 -2.20
C MET A 47 16.01 -11.66 -1.60
N GLY A 48 15.71 -10.63 -2.40
CA GLY A 48 14.92 -9.50 -1.91
C GLY A 48 13.50 -9.87 -1.44
N SER A 49 12.85 -10.82 -2.13
CA SER A 49 11.52 -11.31 -1.75
C SER A 49 11.55 -12.14 -0.47
N GLU A 50 12.56 -12.99 -0.28
CA GLU A 50 12.74 -13.78 0.94
C GLU A 50 13.11 -12.89 2.13
N ASP A 51 13.98 -11.91 1.94
CA ASP A 51 14.34 -10.95 2.99
C ASP A 51 13.12 -10.11 3.40
N MET A 52 12.29 -9.70 2.44
CA MET A 52 11.03 -8.98 2.70
C MET A 52 10.07 -9.82 3.54
N LYS A 53 9.89 -11.09 3.19
CA LYS A 53 9.08 -12.04 3.94
C LYS A 53 9.62 -12.26 5.36
N LYS A 54 10.94 -12.42 5.50
CA LYS A 54 11.61 -12.58 6.80
C LYS A 54 11.41 -11.35 7.68
N SER A 55 11.57 -10.14 7.13
CA SER A 55 11.31 -8.89 7.85
C SER A 55 9.88 -8.83 8.38
N MET A 56 8.89 -9.17 7.53
CA MET A 56 7.48 -9.21 7.91
C MET A 56 7.23 -10.22 9.06
N MET A 57 7.79 -11.42 8.98
CA MET A 57 7.67 -12.42 10.03
C MET A 57 8.32 -11.96 11.36
N THR A 58 9.47 -11.32 11.29
CA THR A 58 10.17 -10.79 12.48
C THR A 58 9.34 -9.72 13.19
N GLY A 59 8.73 -8.81 12.44
CA GLY A 59 7.88 -7.78 13.05
C GLY A 59 6.58 -8.33 13.62
N MET A 60 5.95 -9.33 12.96
CA MET A 60 4.79 -10.03 13.53
C MET A 60 5.15 -10.74 14.83
N ASP A 61 6.30 -11.40 14.90
CA ASP A 61 6.80 -12.03 16.13
C ASP A 61 7.05 -11.00 17.23
N GLY A 62 7.62 -9.84 16.86
CA GLY A 62 7.79 -8.71 17.78
C GLY A 62 6.47 -8.19 18.36
N MET A 63 5.44 -8.05 17.52
CA MET A 63 4.11 -7.66 17.99
C MET A 63 3.48 -8.73 18.90
N ASN A 64 3.61 -10.01 18.56
CA ASN A 64 3.05 -11.11 19.34
C ASN A 64 3.71 -11.27 20.72
N LYS A 65 5.00 -10.94 20.82
CA LYS A 65 5.78 -11.01 22.07
C LYS A 65 5.67 -9.75 22.92
N MET A 66 5.04 -8.70 22.40
CA MET A 66 4.92 -7.43 23.12
C MET A 66 4.00 -7.60 24.33
N ALA A 67 4.50 -7.21 25.51
CA ALA A 67 3.69 -7.16 26.73
C ALA A 67 2.71 -5.98 26.65
N MET A 68 1.42 -6.25 26.83
CA MET A 68 0.39 -5.23 26.88
C MET A 68 0.48 -4.45 28.20
N SER A 69 0.43 -3.12 28.12
CA SER A 69 0.52 -2.23 29.28
C SER A 69 -0.81 -2.02 30.01
N GLY A 70 -1.92 -2.46 29.39
CA GLY A 70 -3.28 -2.16 29.86
C GLY A 70 -3.77 -0.75 29.50
N ASN A 71 -2.94 0.09 28.88
CA ASN A 71 -3.33 1.39 28.35
C ASN A 71 -3.45 1.28 26.84
N THR A 72 -4.66 1.34 26.31
CA THR A 72 -4.95 1.18 24.89
C THR A 72 -4.15 2.14 23.99
N GLY A 73 -3.98 3.40 24.40
CA GLY A 73 -3.22 4.39 23.63
C GLY A 73 -1.72 4.07 23.57
N LYS A 74 -1.16 3.62 24.70
CA LYS A 74 0.24 3.19 24.77
C LYS A 74 0.46 1.93 23.96
N ASP A 75 -0.41 0.93 24.11
CA ASP A 75 -0.32 -0.33 23.39
C ASP A 75 -0.47 -0.13 21.89
N PHE A 76 -1.41 0.71 21.46
CA PHE A 76 -1.55 1.12 20.07
C PHE A 76 -0.26 1.75 19.51
N ALA A 77 0.31 2.71 20.23
CA ALA A 77 1.53 3.38 19.78
C ALA A 77 2.73 2.42 19.66
N MET A 78 2.85 1.48 20.59
CA MET A 78 3.91 0.44 20.56
C MET A 78 3.73 -0.50 19.37
N MET A 79 2.52 -0.99 19.12
CA MET A 79 2.21 -1.87 18.00
C MET A 79 2.42 -1.17 16.66
N MET A 80 1.89 0.05 16.51
CA MET A 80 2.03 0.83 15.29
C MET A 80 3.48 1.19 14.98
N LYS A 81 4.29 1.45 15.99
CA LYS A 81 5.72 1.68 15.80
C LYS A 81 6.42 0.48 15.15
N ILE A 82 6.15 -0.74 15.63
CA ILE A 82 6.68 -1.98 15.04
C ILE A 82 6.18 -2.13 13.59
N HIS A 83 4.89 -1.96 13.37
CA HIS A 83 4.28 -2.06 12.04
C HIS A 83 4.88 -1.06 11.04
N HIS A 84 5.11 0.17 11.46
CA HIS A 84 5.72 1.21 10.63
C HIS A 84 7.19 0.91 10.32
N GLN A 85 7.93 0.38 11.29
CA GLN A 85 9.31 -0.04 11.05
C GLN A 85 9.37 -1.16 9.99
N GLN A 86 8.46 -2.12 10.02
CA GLN A 86 8.37 -3.14 8.97
C GLN A 86 8.14 -2.54 7.58
N ALA A 87 7.28 -1.52 7.47
CA ALA A 87 7.04 -0.86 6.20
C ALA A 87 8.30 -0.13 5.69
N VAL A 88 9.12 0.44 6.59
CA VAL A 88 10.43 1.01 6.25
C VAL A 88 11.37 -0.08 5.74
N ASP A 89 11.52 -1.17 6.48
CA ASP A 89 12.43 -2.27 6.14
C ASP A 89 12.08 -2.88 4.78
N MET A 90 10.80 -3.18 4.52
CA MET A 90 10.32 -3.69 3.23
C MET A 90 10.58 -2.70 2.09
N SER A 91 10.40 -1.40 2.35
CA SER A 91 10.65 -0.37 1.35
C SER A 91 12.13 -0.20 1.04
N GLU A 92 13.01 -0.35 2.02
CA GLU A 92 14.47 -0.37 1.83
C GLU A 92 14.89 -1.58 0.99
N MET A 93 14.27 -2.75 1.17
CA MET A 93 14.48 -3.94 0.32
C MET A 93 14.01 -3.71 -1.12
N GLU A 94 12.87 -3.04 -1.32
CA GLU A 94 12.43 -2.66 -2.67
C GLU A 94 13.43 -1.71 -3.34
N LEU A 95 14.00 -0.76 -2.62
CA LEU A 95 15.03 0.12 -3.15
C LEU A 95 16.30 -0.65 -3.56
N ALA A 96 16.69 -1.64 -2.77
CA ALA A 96 17.90 -2.44 -3.00
C ALA A 96 17.74 -3.46 -4.13
N HIS A 97 16.61 -4.17 -4.17
CA HIS A 97 16.42 -5.35 -5.00
C HIS A 97 15.34 -5.22 -6.06
N GLY A 98 14.39 -4.29 -5.90
CA GLY A 98 13.29 -4.06 -6.83
C GLY A 98 13.80 -3.64 -8.21
N LYS A 99 12.98 -3.90 -9.24
CA LYS A 99 13.29 -3.56 -10.63
C LYS A 99 12.42 -2.43 -11.18
N SER A 100 11.23 -2.20 -10.57
CA SER A 100 10.30 -1.18 -11.02
C SER A 100 10.73 0.22 -10.53
N PRO A 101 11.01 1.17 -11.41
CA PRO A 101 11.27 2.55 -11.02
C PRO A 101 10.09 3.18 -10.25
N GLU A 102 8.86 2.82 -10.63
CA GLU A 102 7.65 3.28 -9.97
C GLU A 102 7.56 2.78 -8.53
N MET A 103 7.78 1.46 -8.29
CA MET A 103 7.79 0.91 -6.94
C MET A 103 8.91 1.49 -6.09
N LYS A 104 10.09 1.71 -6.66
CA LYS A 104 11.18 2.40 -5.96
C LYS A 104 10.83 3.84 -5.59
N ALA A 105 10.13 4.57 -6.46
CA ALA A 105 9.66 5.92 -6.13
C ALA A 105 8.66 5.89 -4.98
N MET A 106 7.72 4.96 -5.00
CA MET A 106 6.76 4.74 -3.92
C MET A 106 7.45 4.34 -2.61
N ALA A 107 8.42 3.44 -2.65
CA ALA A 107 9.19 3.01 -1.49
C ALA A 107 9.90 4.19 -0.80
N LYS A 108 10.48 5.13 -1.55
CA LYS A 108 11.06 6.35 -0.99
C LYS A 108 10.04 7.21 -0.23
N GLN A 109 8.84 7.33 -0.78
CA GLN A 109 7.75 8.09 -0.15
C GLN A 109 7.29 7.40 1.14
N ILE A 110 7.13 6.08 1.12
CA ILE A 110 6.77 5.27 2.30
C ILE A 110 7.80 5.45 3.40
N ILE A 111 9.10 5.31 3.11
CA ILE A 111 10.17 5.49 4.09
C ILE A 111 10.08 6.87 4.75
N ALA A 112 9.92 7.92 3.95
CA ALA A 112 9.84 9.29 4.47
C ALA A 112 8.61 9.51 5.36
N ALA A 113 7.44 8.97 4.98
CA ALA A 113 6.21 9.07 5.76
C ALA A 113 6.30 8.27 7.06
N GLN A 114 6.70 7.01 6.98
CA GLN A 114 6.75 6.10 8.12
C GLN A 114 7.75 6.54 9.19
N LYS A 115 8.94 7.03 8.78
CA LYS A 115 9.94 7.56 9.73
C LYS A 115 9.40 8.78 10.51
N LYS A 116 8.59 9.64 9.87
CA LYS A 116 7.94 10.76 10.57
C LYS A 116 6.89 10.29 11.59
N GLU A 117 6.15 9.24 11.26
CA GLU A 117 5.12 8.70 12.15
C GLU A 117 5.73 7.93 13.32
N ILE A 118 6.80 7.15 13.09
CA ILE A 118 7.59 6.52 14.15
C ILE A 118 8.06 7.58 15.16
N ALA A 119 8.60 8.71 14.69
CA ALA A 119 9.03 9.78 15.58
C ALA A 119 7.89 10.36 16.43
N LYS A 120 6.67 10.44 15.90
CA LYS A 120 5.49 10.86 16.67
C LYS A 120 5.10 9.85 17.76
N PHE A 121 5.15 8.55 17.43
CA PHE A 121 4.92 7.49 18.41
C PHE A 121 5.99 7.51 19.52
N ASP A 122 7.26 7.72 19.18
CA ASP A 122 8.33 7.85 20.16
C ASP A 122 8.09 9.03 21.12
N GLN A 123 7.70 10.20 20.58
CA GLN A 123 7.36 11.37 21.39
C GLN A 123 6.15 11.13 22.30
N PHE A 124 5.13 10.41 21.80
CA PHE A 124 3.99 10.04 22.60
C PHE A 124 4.38 9.10 23.74
N LEU A 125 5.10 8.03 23.42
CA LEU A 125 5.55 7.01 24.38
C LEU A 125 6.47 7.59 25.46
N ALA A 126 7.32 8.55 25.11
CA ALA A 126 8.19 9.24 26.07
C ALA A 126 7.40 10.02 27.15
N LYS A 127 6.17 10.44 26.85
CA LYS A 127 5.28 11.16 27.80
C LYS A 127 4.44 10.21 28.67
N GLN A 128 4.46 8.88 28.38
CA GLN A 128 3.65 7.88 29.07
C GLN A 128 4.42 7.18 30.22
N LYS A 129 5.29 7.90 30.88
CA LYS A 129 6.10 7.40 32.02
C LYS A 129 5.27 7.29 33.27
#